data_b37439db489a6a9d5d7525292fc1a94e
#
_entry.id   b37439db489a6a9d5d7525292fc1a94e
#
_cell.length_a   1.000
_cell.length_b   1.000
_cell.length_c   1.000
_cell.angle_alpha   90.00
_cell.angle_beta   90.00
_cell.angle_gamma   90.00
#
_symmetry.space_group_name_H-M   'P 1'
#
loop_
_entity.id
_entity.type
_entity.pdbx_description
1 polymer ?
#
loop_
_entity_poly.entity_id
_entity_poly.type
_entity_poly.pdbx_seq_one_letter_code
_entity_poly.pdbx_strand_id
1 'polypeptide(L)'
;MLGYTTIGSNDFEKAKAFYADILADLGGKPVFASDRIQFYGSKQGGMLAVCKPYDEKEAQPGNGTMIALQAPSKELVDAVYNKALSLGATDEGAPGQRLPTFYGAYFRDADGNKVCIFKMG
;
A
#
# COMPACT_ATOMS: atom_id res chain seq x y z
N MET A 1 -6.74 7.96 14.68
CA MET A 1 -6.42 9.35 14.32
C MET A 1 -6.55 9.60 12.83
N LEU A 2 -5.81 8.91 11.97
CA LEU A 2 -5.96 9.09 10.52
C LEU A 2 -7.26 8.47 10.04
N GLY A 3 -8.09 9.27 9.34
CA GLY A 3 -9.29 8.77 8.67
C GLY A 3 -8.91 8.03 7.41
N TYR A 4 -8.18 8.70 6.53
CA TYR A 4 -7.66 8.07 5.31
C TYR A 4 -6.45 8.84 4.78
N THR A 5 -5.74 8.20 3.86
CA THR A 5 -4.64 8.82 3.14
C THR A 5 -4.77 8.49 1.66
N THR A 6 -4.28 9.36 0.79
CA THR A 6 -4.34 9.15 -0.66
C THR A 6 -2.95 8.99 -1.24
N ILE A 7 -2.85 8.14 -2.24
CA ILE A 7 -1.65 8.01 -3.08
C ILE A 7 -2.08 8.16 -4.53
N GLY A 8 -1.25 8.83 -5.32
CA GLY A 8 -1.56 9.11 -6.71
C GLY A 8 -1.10 8.03 -7.66
N SER A 9 -1.80 7.90 -8.79
CA SER A 9 -1.41 6.97 -9.84
C SER A 9 -1.56 7.61 -11.22
N ASN A 10 -0.67 7.24 -12.12
CA ASN A 10 -0.73 7.60 -13.53
C ASN A 10 -1.41 6.52 -14.38
N ASP A 11 -1.73 5.38 -13.76
CA ASP A 11 -2.51 4.30 -14.35
C ASP A 11 -3.49 3.81 -13.29
N PHE A 12 -4.61 4.50 -13.18
CA PHE A 12 -5.58 4.29 -12.12
C PHE A 12 -6.15 2.88 -12.08
N GLU A 13 -6.49 2.31 -13.24
CA GLU A 13 -7.05 0.95 -13.30
C GLU A 13 -6.05 -0.11 -12.84
N LYS A 14 -4.80 0.03 -13.26
CA LYS A 14 -3.73 -0.87 -12.84
C LYS A 14 -3.46 -0.75 -11.34
N ALA A 15 -3.42 0.47 -10.82
CA ALA A 15 -3.19 0.72 -9.39
C ALA A 15 -4.33 0.14 -8.54
N LYS A 16 -5.59 0.30 -8.97
CA LYS A 16 -6.73 -0.29 -8.26
C LYS A 16 -6.61 -1.81 -8.17
N ALA A 17 -6.25 -2.46 -9.26
CA ALA A 17 -6.09 -3.92 -9.27
C ALA A 17 -4.95 -4.36 -8.34
N PHE A 18 -3.83 -3.65 -8.40
CA PHE A 18 -2.67 -3.94 -7.55
C PHE A 18 -3.03 -3.87 -6.06
N TYR A 19 -3.65 -2.77 -5.64
CA TYR A 19 -3.98 -2.59 -4.21
C TYR A 19 -5.13 -3.48 -3.77
N ALA A 20 -6.09 -3.78 -4.64
CA ALA A 20 -7.13 -4.76 -4.32
C ALA A 20 -6.50 -6.11 -3.98
N ASP A 21 -5.51 -6.54 -4.76
CA ASP A 21 -4.85 -7.83 -4.56
C ASP A 21 -4.02 -7.87 -3.27
N ILE A 22 -3.15 -6.87 -3.05
CA ILE A 22 -2.28 -6.92 -1.87
C ILE A 22 -3.03 -6.64 -0.58
N LEU A 23 -4.04 -5.76 -0.60
CA LEU A 23 -4.79 -5.42 0.60
C LEU A 23 -5.76 -6.52 1.02
N ALA A 24 -6.21 -7.36 0.11
CA ALA A 24 -7.09 -8.48 0.43
C ALA A 24 -6.47 -9.39 1.50
N ASP A 25 -5.17 -9.67 1.39
CA ASP A 25 -4.46 -10.51 2.36
C ASP A 25 -4.36 -9.86 3.74
N LEU A 26 -4.53 -8.54 3.81
CA LEU A 26 -4.50 -7.79 5.06
C LEU A 26 -5.92 -7.48 5.58
N GLY A 27 -6.95 -8.06 4.94
CA GLY A 27 -8.34 -7.82 5.33
C GLY A 27 -8.93 -6.55 4.73
N GLY A 28 -8.23 -5.92 3.80
CA GLY A 28 -8.71 -4.70 3.14
C GLY A 28 -9.74 -5.01 2.07
N LYS A 29 -10.76 -4.16 1.97
CA LYS A 29 -11.84 -4.31 1.00
C LYS A 29 -12.16 -2.98 0.36
N PRO A 30 -12.59 -2.96 -0.92
CA PRO A 30 -13.10 -1.74 -1.53
C PRO A 30 -14.33 -1.25 -0.76
N VAL A 31 -14.38 0.05 -0.44
CA VAL A 31 -15.52 0.60 0.31
C VAL A 31 -16.22 1.75 -0.41
N PHE A 32 -15.51 2.56 -1.17
CA PHE A 32 -16.10 3.67 -1.89
C PHE A 32 -15.27 3.96 -3.14
N ALA A 33 -15.94 4.32 -4.22
CA ALA A 33 -15.27 4.62 -5.48
C ALA A 33 -15.97 5.74 -6.24
N SER A 34 -15.18 6.48 -7.00
CA SER A 34 -15.66 7.41 -8.03
C SER A 34 -14.77 7.26 -9.26
N ASP A 35 -14.97 8.10 -10.26
CA ASP A 35 -14.14 8.06 -11.48
C ASP A 35 -12.67 8.36 -11.18
N ARG A 36 -12.38 9.02 -10.06
CA ARG A 36 -11.04 9.52 -9.74
C ARG A 36 -10.39 8.81 -8.57
N ILE A 37 -11.15 8.17 -7.68
CA ILE A 37 -10.61 7.67 -6.44
C ILE A 37 -11.26 6.34 -6.04
N GLN A 38 -10.46 5.45 -5.46
CA GLN A 38 -10.92 4.18 -4.90
C GLN A 38 -10.39 4.05 -3.48
N PHE A 39 -11.30 3.91 -2.53
CA PHE A 39 -10.96 3.68 -1.12
C PHE A 39 -10.95 2.20 -0.78
N TYR A 40 -10.04 1.81 0.11
CA TYR A 40 -9.97 0.48 0.70
C TYR A 40 -9.94 0.63 2.21
N GLY A 41 -10.70 -0.20 2.91
CA GLY A 41 -10.75 -0.18 4.36
C GLY A 41 -10.72 -1.56 4.97
N SER A 42 -10.45 -1.63 6.27
CA SER A 42 -10.44 -2.88 7.02
C SER A 42 -11.01 -2.66 8.41
N LYS A 43 -11.17 -3.76 9.15
CA LYS A 43 -11.70 -3.70 10.53
C LYS A 43 -10.77 -2.95 11.49
N GLN A 44 -9.51 -2.80 11.14
CA GLN A 44 -8.53 -2.13 12.00
C GLN A 44 -8.67 -0.61 11.98
N GLY A 45 -9.52 -0.08 11.10
CA GLY A 45 -9.71 1.35 10.96
C GLY A 45 -8.67 2.00 10.05
N GLY A 46 -8.96 3.25 9.67
CA GLY A 46 -8.19 3.96 8.68
C GLY A 46 -8.43 3.39 7.29
N MET A 47 -8.21 4.22 6.27
CA MET A 47 -8.40 3.78 4.89
C MET A 47 -7.25 4.27 4.03
N LEU A 48 -6.97 3.50 2.97
CA LEU A 48 -6.05 3.89 1.92
C LEU A 48 -6.87 4.17 0.66
N ALA A 49 -6.58 5.26 -0.02
CA ALA A 49 -7.22 5.58 -1.28
C ALA A 49 -6.19 5.75 -2.38
N VAL A 50 -6.47 5.15 -3.52
CA VAL A 50 -5.68 5.35 -4.75
C VAL A 50 -6.45 6.34 -5.61
N CYS A 51 -5.78 7.34 -6.17
CA CYS A 51 -6.50 8.36 -6.93
C CYS A 51 -5.71 8.86 -8.14
N LYS A 52 -6.46 9.42 -9.10
CA LYS A 52 -5.90 10.33 -10.08
C LYS A 52 -5.70 11.66 -9.36
N PRO A 53 -4.56 12.35 -9.53
CA PRO A 53 -4.37 13.65 -8.88
C PRO A 53 -5.51 14.62 -9.18
N TYR A 54 -5.90 15.38 -8.18
CA TYR A 54 -7.02 16.31 -8.31
C TYR A 54 -6.79 17.37 -9.40
N ASP A 55 -5.53 17.81 -9.57
CA ASP A 55 -5.17 18.82 -10.55
C ASP A 55 -4.99 18.25 -11.98
N GLU A 56 -5.24 16.95 -12.15
CA GLU A 56 -5.14 16.23 -13.43
C GLU A 56 -3.73 16.20 -14.02
N LYS A 57 -2.73 16.59 -13.25
CA LYS A 57 -1.33 16.49 -13.65
C LYS A 57 -0.77 15.13 -13.28
N GLU A 58 0.46 14.86 -13.72
CA GLU A 58 1.14 13.61 -13.43
C GLU A 58 1.28 13.37 -11.93
N ALA A 59 0.97 12.17 -11.48
CA ALA A 59 1.18 11.75 -10.11
C ALA A 59 2.67 11.57 -9.84
N GLN A 60 3.12 12.00 -8.66
CA GLN A 60 4.50 11.85 -8.23
C GLN A 60 4.55 11.38 -6.78
N PRO A 61 5.47 10.49 -6.42
CA PRO A 61 5.68 10.12 -5.02
C PRO A 61 6.32 11.30 -4.28
N GLY A 62 5.99 11.44 -3.00
CA GLY A 62 6.63 12.43 -2.15
C GLY A 62 7.95 11.90 -1.61
N ASN A 63 8.98 12.75 -1.57
CA ASN A 63 10.23 12.39 -0.93
C ASN A 63 10.03 12.43 0.59
N GLY A 64 10.23 11.28 1.26
CA GLY A 64 9.95 11.15 2.69
C GLY A 64 8.56 10.65 3.00
N THR A 65 7.70 10.45 1.98
CA THR A 65 6.35 9.92 2.16
C THR A 65 6.37 8.40 2.06
N MET A 66 5.69 7.73 2.98
CA MET A 66 5.57 6.29 2.99
C MET A 66 4.24 5.89 3.64
N ILE A 67 3.58 4.90 3.07
CA ILE A 67 2.37 4.31 3.66
C ILE A 67 2.78 3.00 4.33
N ALA A 68 2.49 2.85 5.62
CA ALA A 68 2.81 1.63 6.35
C ALA A 68 1.52 0.88 6.68
N LEU A 69 1.46 -0.38 6.26
CA LEU A 69 0.30 -1.25 6.40
C LEU A 69 0.64 -2.39 7.36
N GLN A 70 -0.19 -2.56 8.37
CA GLN A 70 0.04 -3.58 9.39
C GLN A 70 -0.47 -4.94 8.93
N ALA A 71 0.36 -5.96 9.10
CA ALA A 71 -0.02 -7.35 8.86
C ALA A 71 -0.22 -8.07 10.19
N PRO A 72 -1.11 -9.08 10.23
CA PRO A 72 -1.36 -9.84 11.46
C PRO A 72 -0.23 -10.81 11.83
N SER A 73 0.68 -11.11 10.90
CA SER A 73 1.77 -12.04 11.15
C SER A 73 2.98 -11.70 10.27
N LYS A 74 4.16 -12.18 10.68
CA LYS A 74 5.39 -12.02 9.88
C LYS A 74 5.27 -12.78 8.56
N GLU A 75 4.61 -13.93 8.57
CA GLU A 75 4.37 -14.74 7.37
C GLU A 75 3.56 -13.95 6.34
N LEU A 76 2.59 -13.16 6.78
CA LEU A 76 1.82 -12.31 5.87
C LEU A 76 2.62 -11.10 5.39
N VAL A 77 3.55 -10.58 6.18
CA VAL A 77 4.49 -9.57 5.70
C VAL A 77 5.25 -10.12 4.50
N ASP A 78 5.81 -11.32 4.63
CA ASP A 78 6.56 -11.99 3.56
C ASP A 78 5.69 -12.22 2.34
N ALA A 79 4.48 -12.76 2.54
CA ALA A 79 3.57 -13.11 1.47
C ALA A 79 3.11 -11.87 0.68
N VAL A 80 2.75 -10.80 1.37
CA VAL A 80 2.30 -9.56 0.70
C VAL A 80 3.44 -8.90 -0.06
N TYR A 81 4.64 -8.87 0.53
CA TYR A 81 5.82 -8.35 -0.16
C TYR A 81 6.10 -9.13 -1.45
N ASN A 82 6.13 -10.46 -1.37
CA ASN A 82 6.39 -11.30 -2.54
C ASN A 82 5.31 -11.12 -3.61
N LYS A 83 4.06 -11.03 -3.19
CA LYS A 83 2.94 -10.81 -4.11
C LYS A 83 3.07 -9.45 -4.80
N ALA A 84 3.44 -8.40 -4.06
CA ALA A 84 3.64 -7.08 -4.63
C ALA A 84 4.72 -7.10 -5.70
N LEU A 85 5.86 -7.75 -5.44
CA LEU A 85 6.92 -7.87 -6.45
C LEU A 85 6.47 -8.65 -7.67
N SER A 86 5.68 -9.72 -7.48
CA SER A 86 5.14 -10.51 -8.60
C SER A 86 4.17 -9.69 -9.45
N LEU A 87 3.57 -8.66 -8.88
CA LEU A 87 2.65 -7.76 -9.58
C LEU A 87 3.33 -6.50 -10.13
N GLY A 88 4.65 -6.45 -10.08
CA GLY A 88 5.42 -5.39 -10.72
C GLY A 88 5.99 -4.33 -9.78
N ALA A 89 5.84 -4.47 -8.47
CA ALA A 89 6.46 -3.55 -7.53
C ALA A 89 7.98 -3.73 -7.50
N THR A 90 8.68 -2.68 -7.06
CA THR A 90 10.14 -2.67 -6.98
C THR A 90 10.58 -2.81 -5.52
N ASP A 91 11.57 -3.66 -5.27
CA ASP A 91 12.12 -3.86 -3.93
C ASP A 91 12.74 -2.58 -3.37
N GLU A 92 12.43 -2.29 -2.09
CA GLU A 92 13.07 -1.21 -1.32
C GLU A 92 13.56 -1.74 0.03
N GLY A 93 13.44 -3.04 0.27
CA GLY A 93 13.89 -3.70 1.50
C GLY A 93 13.15 -5.00 1.72
N ALA A 94 13.82 -6.14 1.51
CA ALA A 94 13.23 -7.45 1.72
C ALA A 94 12.78 -7.66 3.16
N PRO A 95 11.82 -8.57 3.41
CA PRO A 95 11.33 -8.81 4.76
C PRO A 95 12.44 -9.15 5.75
N GLY A 96 12.38 -8.56 6.93
CA GLY A 96 13.34 -8.82 7.97
C GLY A 96 13.05 -8.05 9.26
N GLN A 97 13.68 -8.51 10.34
CA GLN A 97 13.60 -7.84 11.61
C GLN A 97 14.46 -6.57 11.55
N ARG A 98 13.84 -5.39 11.70
CA ARG A 98 14.52 -4.09 11.63
C ARG A 98 14.92 -3.59 13.02
N LEU A 99 14.02 -3.79 13.98
CA LEU A 99 14.22 -3.45 15.39
C LEU A 99 13.77 -4.64 16.22
N PRO A 100 14.08 -4.71 17.50
CA PRO A 100 13.63 -5.83 18.36
C PRO A 100 12.12 -6.07 18.30
N THR A 101 11.33 -5.03 18.01
CA THR A 101 9.87 -5.11 17.99
C THR A 101 9.26 -4.70 16.65
N PHE A 102 10.04 -4.74 15.57
CA PHE A 102 9.52 -4.31 14.27
C PHE A 102 10.09 -5.20 13.16
N TYR A 103 9.19 -5.94 12.51
CA TYR A 103 9.49 -6.79 11.35
C TYR A 103 8.81 -6.15 10.15
N GLY A 104 9.59 -5.82 9.12
CA GLY A 104 9.02 -5.08 8.00
C GLY A 104 9.65 -5.39 6.65
N ALA A 105 8.92 -5.03 5.61
CA ALA A 105 9.36 -5.10 4.23
C ALA A 105 8.92 -3.82 3.52
N TYR A 106 9.66 -3.43 2.49
CA TYR A 106 9.43 -2.17 1.79
C TYR A 106 9.46 -2.40 0.29
N PHE A 107 8.56 -1.73 -0.42
CA PHE A 107 8.56 -1.75 -1.89
C PHE A 107 8.02 -0.44 -2.43
N ARG A 108 8.22 -0.22 -3.74
CA ARG A 108 7.60 0.89 -4.46
C ARG A 108 6.60 0.33 -5.44
N ASP A 109 5.43 0.96 -5.51
CA ASP A 109 4.45 0.58 -6.52
C ASP A 109 4.87 1.11 -7.90
N ALA A 110 4.04 0.87 -8.94
CA ALA A 110 4.37 1.26 -10.31
C ALA A 110 4.50 2.78 -10.48
N ASP A 111 3.90 3.56 -9.58
CA ASP A 111 3.97 5.02 -9.60
C ASP A 111 5.07 5.57 -8.70
N GLY A 112 5.86 4.69 -8.08
CA GLY A 112 6.96 5.07 -7.20
C GLY A 112 6.56 5.34 -5.75
N ASN A 113 5.30 5.13 -5.38
CA ASN A 113 4.85 5.31 -4.01
C ASN A 113 5.50 4.27 -3.10
N LYS A 114 6.10 4.71 -2.00
CA LYS A 114 6.75 3.81 -1.06
C LYS A 114 5.74 3.21 -0.09
N VAL A 115 5.78 1.89 0.05
CA VAL A 115 4.87 1.15 0.92
C VAL A 115 5.69 0.25 1.85
N CYS A 116 5.32 0.24 3.11
CA CYS A 116 5.86 -0.66 4.12
C CYS A 116 4.77 -1.64 4.52
N ILE A 117 5.11 -2.92 4.60
CA ILE A 117 4.25 -3.93 5.24
C ILE A 117 4.97 -4.36 6.50
N PHE A 118 4.29 -4.32 7.65
CA PHE A 118 4.99 -4.59 8.91
C PHE A 118 4.15 -5.36 9.91
N LYS A 119 4.86 -5.96 10.88
CA LYS A 119 4.29 -6.59 12.06
C LYS A 119 5.09 -6.12 13.26
N MET A 120 4.42 -5.58 14.25
CA MET A 120 5.06 -5.26 15.54
C MET A 120 5.35 -6.56 16.29
N GLY A 121 6.59 -6.69 16.77
CA GLY A 121 6.99 -7.91 17.48
C GLY A 121 8.01 -8.79 16.74
#